data_96c3c3788cbc7d128195dd1c3e02791e
#
_entry.id   96c3c3788cbc7d128195dd1c3e02791e
#
_cell.length_a   1.000
_cell.length_b   1.000
_cell.length_c   1.000
_cell.angle_alpha   90.00
_cell.angle_beta   90.00
_cell.angle_gamma   90.00
#
_symmetry.space_group_name_H-M   'P 1'
#
loop_
_entity.id
_entity.type
_entity.pdbx_description
1 polymer ?
#
loop_
_entity_poly.entity_id
_entity_poly.type
_entity_poly.pdbx_seq_one_letter_code
_entity_poly.pdbx_strand_id
1 'polypeptide(L)'
;LQQFAEENKVTILGRNGYMRDWYTLSCTNESAGNALDMANIFYETGLFEACQPDLMCDDDLYAVVNDPLYSSQWHLKNTATAGVDINFENARAESLGSENIIVAVVDHGIQLDHPDLNVHTISYDSETGTRPSKVYGTHGTNCSGFISAKTNNGIGIASIAPNCKLMSISNTLMG
;
A
#
# COMPACT_ATOMS: atom_id res chain seq x y z
N LEU A 1 -19.46 21.54 20.97
CA LEU A 1 -19.42 21.21 19.54
C LEU A 1 -20.69 21.62 18.81
N GLN A 2 -21.89 21.22 19.29
CA GLN A 2 -23.16 21.50 18.64
C GLN A 2 -23.38 23.00 18.37
N GLN A 3 -23.22 23.86 19.37
CA GLN A 3 -23.35 25.29 19.23
C GLN A 3 -22.41 25.88 18.16
N PHE A 4 -21.14 25.47 18.17
CA PHE A 4 -20.17 25.93 17.19
C PHE A 4 -20.51 25.47 15.78
N ALA A 5 -21.02 24.24 15.62
CA ALA A 5 -21.46 23.74 14.34
C ALA A 5 -22.62 24.57 13.77
N GLU A 6 -23.60 24.93 14.59
CA GLU A 6 -24.73 25.75 14.21
C GLU A 6 -24.32 27.20 13.84
N GLU A 7 -23.45 27.80 14.65
CA GLU A 7 -22.92 29.16 14.41
C GLU A 7 -22.15 29.26 13.10
N ASN A 8 -21.38 28.21 12.76
CA ASN A 8 -20.54 28.18 11.57
C ASN A 8 -21.18 27.46 10.37
N LYS A 9 -22.43 27.05 10.47
CA LYS A 9 -23.19 26.39 9.39
C LYS A 9 -22.54 25.12 8.89
N VAL A 10 -21.95 24.35 9.79
CA VAL A 10 -21.41 23.03 9.49
C VAL A 10 -22.28 21.92 10.06
N THR A 11 -22.35 20.79 9.38
CA THR A 11 -23.15 19.63 9.79
C THR A 11 -22.29 18.63 10.52
N ILE A 12 -22.68 18.19 11.71
CA ILE A 12 -22.03 17.09 12.41
C ILE A 12 -22.50 15.77 11.77
N LEU A 13 -21.61 15.06 11.09
CA LEU A 13 -21.90 13.78 10.45
C LEU A 13 -21.94 12.63 11.47
N GLY A 14 -21.12 12.71 12.51
CA GLY A 14 -21.09 11.70 13.55
C GLY A 14 -19.77 11.65 14.30
N ARG A 15 -19.71 10.71 15.25
CA ARG A 15 -18.49 10.39 15.99
C ARG A 15 -17.67 9.39 15.21
N ASN A 16 -16.34 9.55 15.19
CA ASN A 16 -15.45 8.57 14.61
C ASN A 16 -15.54 7.23 15.35
N GLY A 17 -15.67 6.14 14.61
CA GLY A 17 -15.84 4.80 15.19
C GLY A 17 -14.60 4.23 15.87
N TYR A 18 -13.41 4.75 15.58
CA TYR A 18 -12.12 4.22 16.02
C TYR A 18 -11.41 5.14 17.02
N MET A 19 -11.68 6.45 16.96
CA MET A 19 -11.03 7.44 17.82
C MET A 19 -12.02 8.03 18.80
N ARG A 20 -11.69 7.88 20.09
CA ARG A 20 -12.52 8.43 21.16
C ARG A 20 -12.52 9.96 21.07
N ASP A 21 -13.70 10.54 21.20
CA ASP A 21 -13.93 11.99 21.23
C ASP A 21 -13.58 12.76 19.95
N TRP A 22 -13.43 12.06 18.81
CA TRP A 22 -13.33 12.64 17.48
C TRP A 22 -14.69 12.66 16.77
N TYR A 23 -14.96 13.74 16.07
CA TYR A 23 -16.19 13.96 15.31
C TYR A 23 -15.86 14.39 13.89
N THR A 24 -16.64 13.91 12.94
CA THR A 24 -16.57 14.33 11.53
C THR A 24 -17.65 15.37 11.28
N LEU A 25 -17.25 16.50 10.70
CA LEU A 25 -18.12 17.60 10.32
C LEU A 25 -18.05 17.82 8.81
N SER A 26 -19.16 18.23 8.20
CA SER A 26 -19.23 18.58 6.79
C SER A 26 -19.49 20.06 6.63
N CYS A 27 -18.71 20.73 5.81
CA CYS A 27 -18.98 22.08 5.36
C CYS A 27 -20.21 22.11 4.45
N THR A 28 -20.94 23.18 4.48
CA THR A 28 -22.09 23.45 3.61
C THR A 28 -21.77 24.66 2.71
N ASN A 29 -22.62 24.95 1.74
CA ASN A 29 -22.52 26.18 0.95
C ASN A 29 -22.68 27.45 1.74
N GLU A 30 -23.17 27.36 2.98
CA GLU A 30 -23.39 28.49 3.89
C GLU A 30 -22.28 28.60 4.95
N SER A 31 -21.34 27.66 5.01
CA SER A 31 -20.21 27.70 5.92
C SER A 31 -19.29 28.87 5.63
N ALA A 32 -18.61 29.40 6.65
CA ALA A 32 -17.73 30.57 6.55
C ALA A 32 -16.48 30.35 5.66
N GLY A 33 -16.20 29.10 5.27
CA GLY A 33 -15.09 28.73 4.42
C GLY A 33 -15.12 27.25 4.04
N ASN A 34 -14.07 26.83 3.36
CA ASN A 34 -13.84 25.42 3.00
C ASN A 34 -13.40 24.60 4.24
N ALA A 35 -13.15 23.30 4.07
CA ALA A 35 -12.79 22.41 5.18
C ALA A 35 -11.50 22.83 5.91
N LEU A 36 -10.52 23.40 5.20
CA LEU A 36 -9.28 23.91 5.81
C LEU A 36 -9.56 25.18 6.62
N ASP A 37 -10.33 26.10 6.07
CA ASP A 37 -10.70 27.34 6.76
C ASP A 37 -11.49 27.01 8.03
N MET A 38 -12.44 26.09 7.94
CA MET A 38 -13.24 25.69 9.10
C MET A 38 -12.43 24.96 10.15
N ALA A 39 -11.48 24.08 9.75
CA ALA A 39 -10.57 23.43 10.70
C ALA A 39 -9.74 24.46 11.48
N ASN A 40 -9.23 25.50 10.82
CA ASN A 40 -8.51 26.60 11.46
C ASN A 40 -9.40 27.41 12.40
N ILE A 41 -10.59 27.79 11.97
CA ILE A 41 -11.56 28.52 12.80
C ILE A 41 -11.90 27.76 14.08
N PHE A 42 -12.14 26.44 13.98
CA PHE A 42 -12.41 25.62 15.16
C PHE A 42 -11.17 25.48 16.06
N TYR A 43 -9.99 25.28 15.49
CA TYR A 43 -8.75 25.15 16.25
C TYR A 43 -8.40 26.43 17.02
N GLU A 44 -8.54 27.60 16.38
CA GLU A 44 -8.22 28.92 16.96
C GLU A 44 -9.12 29.30 18.14
N THR A 45 -10.27 28.65 18.31
CA THR A 45 -11.11 28.85 19.50
C THR A 45 -10.43 28.37 20.79
N GLY A 46 -9.43 27.47 20.69
CA GLY A 46 -8.80 26.84 21.84
C GLY A 46 -9.68 25.86 22.62
N LEU A 47 -10.87 25.54 22.10
CA LEU A 47 -11.82 24.61 22.72
C LEU A 47 -11.66 23.17 22.27
N PHE A 48 -10.89 22.96 21.21
CA PHE A 48 -10.64 21.66 20.61
C PHE A 48 -9.14 21.36 20.65
N GLU A 49 -8.78 20.14 21.06
CA GLU A 49 -7.40 19.71 21.16
C GLU A 49 -6.73 19.60 19.78
N ALA A 50 -7.50 19.18 18.78
CA ALA A 50 -7.06 19.13 17.39
C ALA A 50 -8.25 19.35 16.44
N CYS A 51 -7.98 20.03 15.33
CA CYS A 51 -8.90 20.20 14.21
C CYS A 51 -8.08 20.06 12.93
N GLN A 52 -8.55 19.22 12.00
CA GLN A 52 -7.90 19.03 10.72
C GLN A 52 -8.94 18.85 9.62
N PRO A 53 -8.67 19.34 8.41
CA PRO A 53 -9.54 19.02 7.29
C PRO A 53 -9.46 17.52 6.99
N ASP A 54 -10.60 16.92 6.70
CA ASP A 54 -10.63 15.59 6.08
C ASP A 54 -10.37 15.80 4.59
N LEU A 55 -9.11 15.69 4.22
CA LEU A 55 -8.69 15.83 2.84
C LEU A 55 -9.08 14.55 2.11
N MET A 56 -10.10 14.63 1.28
CA MET A 56 -10.27 13.64 0.23
C MET A 56 -9.05 13.74 -0.67
N CYS A 57 -8.15 12.78 -0.54
CA CYS A 57 -7.27 12.48 -1.65
C CYS A 57 -8.17 11.94 -2.76
N ASP A 58 -8.14 12.55 -3.93
CA ASP A 58 -8.73 11.94 -5.10
C ASP A 58 -8.10 10.54 -5.21
N ASP A 59 -8.94 9.51 -5.16
CA ASP A 59 -8.51 8.10 -5.30
C ASP A 59 -7.83 7.83 -6.65
N ASP A 60 -7.77 8.81 -7.55
CA ASP A 60 -7.04 8.80 -8.81
C ASP A 60 -5.50 8.82 -8.66
N LEU A 61 -4.96 8.97 -7.44
CA LEU A 61 -3.52 8.85 -7.19
C LEU A 61 -2.98 7.43 -7.33
N TYR A 62 -3.85 6.44 -7.37
CA TYR A 62 -3.45 5.07 -7.66
C TYR A 62 -3.78 4.76 -9.12
N ALA A 63 -2.80 5.04 -9.98
CA ALA A 63 -2.88 4.60 -11.37
C ALA A 63 -3.38 3.15 -11.43
N VAL A 64 -4.38 2.91 -12.28
CA VAL A 64 -4.87 1.55 -12.56
C VAL A 64 -3.65 0.68 -12.84
N VAL A 65 -3.58 -0.48 -12.18
CA VAL A 65 -2.47 -1.43 -12.41
C VAL A 65 -2.49 -1.81 -13.88
N ASN A 66 -1.38 -1.53 -14.57
CA ASN A 66 -1.25 -1.73 -16.02
C ASN A 66 -0.55 -3.03 -16.39
N ASP A 67 -0.19 -3.85 -15.41
CA ASP A 67 0.53 -5.11 -15.61
C ASP A 67 -0.42 -6.13 -16.24
N PRO A 68 -0.03 -6.75 -17.37
CA PRO A 68 -0.95 -7.50 -18.22
C PRO A 68 -1.64 -8.70 -17.53
N LEU A 69 -0.99 -9.30 -16.54
CA LEU A 69 -1.52 -10.45 -15.81
C LEU A 69 -2.26 -10.08 -14.51
N TYR A 70 -2.35 -8.79 -14.16
CA TYR A 70 -3.01 -8.35 -12.94
C TYR A 70 -4.47 -8.81 -12.85
N SER A 71 -5.21 -8.77 -13.96
CA SER A 71 -6.61 -9.22 -14.00
C SER A 71 -6.80 -10.71 -13.67
N SER A 72 -5.72 -11.50 -13.78
CA SER A 72 -5.72 -12.93 -13.42
C SER A 72 -5.29 -13.18 -11.96
N GLN A 73 -4.83 -12.16 -11.26
CA GLN A 73 -4.39 -12.24 -9.86
C GLN A 73 -5.56 -12.08 -8.89
N TRP A 74 -6.47 -13.07 -8.88
CA TRP A 74 -7.69 -13.05 -8.08
C TRP A 74 -7.45 -12.83 -6.57
N HIS A 75 -6.29 -13.18 -6.06
CA HIS A 75 -5.91 -12.95 -4.67
C HIS A 75 -5.69 -11.47 -4.35
N LEU A 76 -5.30 -10.66 -5.34
CA LEU A 76 -5.16 -9.20 -5.21
C LEU A 76 -6.49 -8.49 -5.46
N LYS A 77 -7.24 -8.93 -6.48
CA LYS A 77 -8.54 -8.37 -6.83
C LYS A 77 -9.46 -9.46 -7.37
N ASN A 78 -10.46 -9.81 -6.58
CA ASN A 78 -11.45 -10.81 -6.98
C ASN A 78 -12.74 -10.15 -7.43
N THR A 79 -12.97 -10.15 -8.75
CA THR A 79 -14.20 -9.61 -9.34
C THR A 79 -15.33 -10.63 -9.38
N ALA A 80 -15.04 -11.93 -9.21
CA ALA A 80 -16.02 -13.01 -9.27
C ALA A 80 -16.74 -13.22 -7.94
N THR A 81 -16.03 -13.02 -6.82
CA THR A 81 -16.58 -13.20 -5.47
C THR A 81 -16.10 -12.09 -4.56
N ALA A 82 -16.98 -11.17 -4.21
CA ALA A 82 -16.66 -10.04 -3.36
C ALA A 82 -16.17 -10.51 -1.97
N GLY A 83 -15.10 -9.88 -1.48
CA GLY A 83 -14.53 -10.12 -0.15
C GLY A 83 -13.68 -11.40 -0.03
N VAL A 84 -13.27 -12.01 -1.15
CA VAL A 84 -12.40 -13.20 -1.19
C VAL A 84 -10.98 -12.89 -1.67
N ASP A 85 -10.60 -11.63 -1.69
CA ASP A 85 -9.22 -11.19 -1.93
C ASP A 85 -8.60 -10.60 -0.66
N ILE A 86 -7.33 -10.20 -0.75
CA ILE A 86 -6.58 -9.61 0.37
C ILE A 86 -6.81 -8.11 0.54
N ASN A 87 -7.80 -7.54 -0.13
CA ASN A 87 -8.09 -6.11 -0.12
C ASN A 87 -6.90 -5.24 -0.59
N PHE A 88 -6.24 -5.70 -1.63
CA PHE A 88 -5.00 -5.12 -2.14
C PHE A 88 -5.15 -3.67 -2.58
N GLU A 89 -6.27 -3.30 -3.21
CA GLU A 89 -6.50 -1.93 -3.67
C GLU A 89 -6.46 -0.92 -2.52
N ASN A 90 -7.03 -1.26 -1.36
CA ASN A 90 -6.95 -0.42 -0.18
C ASN A 90 -5.57 -0.48 0.50
N ALA A 91 -4.95 -1.66 0.54
CA ALA A 91 -3.62 -1.81 1.14
C ALA A 91 -2.55 -1.01 0.38
N ARG A 92 -2.61 -1.02 -0.97
CA ARG A 92 -1.68 -0.23 -1.80
C ARG A 92 -1.89 1.28 -1.68
N ALA A 93 -3.09 1.71 -1.29
CA ALA A 93 -3.40 3.09 -0.97
C ALA A 93 -2.58 3.58 0.23
N GLU A 94 -2.35 2.73 1.19
CA GLU A 94 -1.58 3.05 2.38
C GLU A 94 -0.06 2.94 2.15
N SER A 95 0.39 1.91 1.40
CA SER A 95 1.81 1.69 1.17
C SER A 95 2.09 0.78 -0.02
N LEU A 96 3.13 1.10 -0.76
CA LEU A 96 3.74 0.25 -1.79
C LEU A 96 5.07 -0.38 -1.31
N GLY A 97 5.36 -0.31 -0.03
CA GLY A 97 6.65 -0.68 0.53
C GLY A 97 7.69 0.44 0.38
N SER A 98 8.96 0.10 0.63
CA SER A 98 10.07 1.05 0.57
C SER A 98 11.34 0.37 0.02
N GLU A 99 12.13 1.08 -0.78
CA GLU A 99 13.42 0.57 -1.28
C GLU A 99 14.48 0.35 -0.17
N ASN A 100 14.23 0.90 1.02
CA ASN A 100 15.06 0.65 2.21
C ASN A 100 14.73 -0.68 2.89
N ILE A 101 13.65 -1.34 2.50
CA ILE A 101 13.26 -2.65 3.02
C ILE A 101 13.75 -3.73 2.06
N ILE A 102 14.53 -4.65 2.60
CA ILE A 102 15.04 -5.80 1.87
C ILE A 102 14.34 -7.06 2.39
N VAL A 103 13.65 -7.75 1.50
CA VAL A 103 12.99 -9.02 1.79
C VAL A 103 13.87 -10.16 1.31
N ALA A 104 14.41 -10.92 2.25
CA ALA A 104 15.19 -12.12 1.93
C ALA A 104 14.27 -13.30 1.59
N VAL A 105 14.46 -13.87 0.41
CA VAL A 105 13.73 -15.07 -0.04
C VAL A 105 14.71 -16.24 -0.01
N VAL A 106 14.47 -17.14 0.95
CA VAL A 106 15.25 -18.39 1.13
C VAL A 106 14.52 -19.51 0.41
N ASP A 107 15.00 -19.86 -0.79
CA ASP A 107 14.30 -20.76 -1.72
C ASP A 107 15.29 -21.33 -2.75
N HIS A 108 14.79 -21.93 -3.83
CA HIS A 108 15.61 -22.42 -4.97
C HIS A 108 16.41 -21.32 -5.71
N GLY A 109 16.41 -20.09 -5.20
CA GLY A 109 17.05 -18.92 -5.80
C GLY A 109 16.09 -18.10 -6.67
N ILE A 110 16.46 -16.85 -6.88
CA ILE A 110 15.71 -15.88 -7.72
C ILE A 110 16.51 -15.69 -9.01
N GLN A 111 15.84 -15.63 -10.14
CA GLN A 111 16.44 -15.15 -11.38
C GLN A 111 16.81 -13.66 -11.20
N LEU A 112 18.10 -13.37 -11.03
CA LEU A 112 18.59 -12.05 -10.61
C LEU A 112 18.41 -10.96 -11.68
N ASP A 113 18.33 -11.34 -12.95
CA ASP A 113 18.13 -10.48 -14.12
C ASP A 113 16.67 -10.47 -14.62
N HIS A 114 15.73 -10.95 -13.81
CA HIS A 114 14.32 -10.99 -14.18
C HIS A 114 13.77 -9.56 -14.38
N PRO A 115 13.19 -9.23 -15.55
CA PRO A 115 12.82 -7.85 -15.90
C PRO A 115 11.75 -7.27 -14.99
N ASP A 116 10.88 -8.12 -14.45
CA ASP A 116 9.74 -7.72 -13.62
C ASP A 116 10.03 -7.77 -12.11
N LEU A 117 11.23 -8.14 -11.65
CA LEU A 117 11.55 -8.22 -10.24
C LEU A 117 12.44 -7.05 -9.78
N ASN A 118 12.23 -6.60 -8.55
CA ASN A 118 13.05 -5.59 -7.90
C ASN A 118 14.14 -6.25 -7.05
N VAL A 119 15.17 -6.79 -7.73
CA VAL A 119 16.21 -7.60 -7.07
C VAL A 119 17.32 -6.72 -6.50
N HIS A 120 17.71 -7.02 -5.26
CA HIS A 120 18.85 -6.40 -4.58
C HIS A 120 20.17 -6.90 -5.16
N THR A 121 21.20 -6.07 -5.15
CA THR A 121 22.54 -6.41 -5.69
C THR A 121 23.28 -7.49 -4.89
N ILE A 122 22.91 -7.68 -3.62
CA ILE A 122 23.47 -8.72 -2.77
C ILE A 122 22.59 -9.97 -2.83
N SER A 123 23.21 -11.11 -3.09
CA SER A 123 22.56 -12.42 -3.03
C SER A 123 23.55 -13.47 -2.53
N TYR A 124 23.07 -14.62 -2.07
CA TYR A 124 23.91 -15.64 -1.44
C TYR A 124 23.40 -17.05 -1.76
N ASP A 125 24.33 -17.92 -2.09
CA ASP A 125 24.09 -19.34 -2.25
C ASP A 125 24.47 -20.06 -0.97
N SER A 126 23.50 -20.48 -0.18
CA SER A 126 23.72 -21.17 1.09
C SER A 126 24.16 -22.61 0.91
N GLU A 127 23.93 -23.21 -0.23
CA GLU A 127 24.39 -24.57 -0.57
C GLU A 127 25.92 -24.64 -0.71
N THR A 128 26.48 -23.67 -1.41
CA THR A 128 27.92 -23.62 -1.70
C THR A 128 28.70 -22.61 -0.89
N GLY A 129 28.01 -21.76 -0.10
CA GLY A 129 28.64 -20.71 0.67
C GLY A 129 29.19 -19.56 -0.19
N THR A 130 28.67 -19.36 -1.40
CA THR A 130 29.21 -18.39 -2.37
C THR A 130 28.25 -17.27 -2.74
N ARG A 131 28.75 -16.28 -3.47
CA ARG A 131 27.99 -15.20 -4.10
C ARG A 131 28.33 -15.11 -5.60
N PRO A 132 27.39 -14.74 -6.45
CA PRO A 132 25.95 -14.54 -6.19
C PRO A 132 25.21 -15.85 -5.92
N SER A 133 23.92 -15.75 -5.56
CA SER A 133 23.01 -16.90 -5.47
C SER A 133 22.88 -17.59 -6.83
N LYS A 134 22.62 -18.90 -6.82
CA LYS A 134 22.29 -19.69 -8.01
C LYS A 134 20.79 -19.94 -8.09
N VAL A 135 20.31 -20.32 -9.26
CA VAL A 135 18.93 -20.73 -9.48
C VAL A 135 18.89 -22.25 -9.58
N TYR A 136 18.32 -22.90 -8.58
CA TYR A 136 18.14 -24.36 -8.52
C TYR A 136 16.76 -24.80 -9.04
N GLY A 137 15.81 -23.85 -9.12
CA GLY A 137 14.47 -24.09 -9.63
C GLY A 137 13.69 -22.80 -9.78
N THR A 138 12.46 -22.86 -10.29
CA THR A 138 11.64 -21.68 -10.59
C THR A 138 10.84 -21.15 -9.39
N HIS A 139 10.71 -21.96 -8.32
CA HIS A 139 9.82 -21.65 -7.19
C HIS A 139 10.20 -20.33 -6.51
N GLY A 140 11.47 -20.11 -6.21
CA GLY A 140 11.93 -18.87 -5.56
C GLY A 140 11.67 -17.62 -6.39
N THR A 141 11.80 -17.69 -7.72
CA THR A 141 11.45 -16.59 -8.62
C THR A 141 9.94 -16.31 -8.58
N ASN A 142 9.10 -17.34 -8.60
CA ASN A 142 7.65 -17.21 -8.54
C ASN A 142 7.20 -16.58 -7.20
N CYS A 143 7.71 -17.09 -6.08
CA CYS A 143 7.42 -16.51 -4.75
C CYS A 143 7.85 -15.04 -4.66
N SER A 144 8.99 -14.71 -5.23
CA SER A 144 9.50 -13.34 -5.30
C SER A 144 8.59 -12.40 -6.08
N GLY A 145 7.93 -12.90 -7.12
CA GLY A 145 6.94 -12.15 -7.90
C GLY A 145 5.77 -11.67 -7.05
N PHE A 146 5.23 -12.49 -6.17
CA PHE A 146 4.15 -12.07 -5.25
C PHE A 146 4.59 -11.00 -4.27
N ILE A 147 5.85 -11.00 -3.88
CA ILE A 147 6.40 -10.07 -2.89
C ILE A 147 6.70 -8.72 -3.52
N SER A 148 7.51 -8.68 -4.59
CA SER A 148 8.07 -7.44 -5.14
C SER A 148 8.32 -7.50 -6.65
N ALA A 149 7.33 -7.94 -7.43
CA ALA A 149 7.29 -7.62 -8.84
C ALA A 149 7.09 -6.10 -9.03
N LYS A 150 7.69 -5.55 -10.07
CA LYS A 150 7.58 -4.11 -10.39
C LYS A 150 6.17 -3.81 -10.91
N THR A 151 5.33 -3.28 -10.05
CA THR A 151 3.96 -2.92 -10.42
C THR A 151 3.92 -1.65 -11.27
N ASN A 152 3.02 -1.61 -12.25
CA ASN A 152 2.85 -0.53 -13.22
C ASN A 152 4.02 -0.34 -14.19
N ASN A 153 4.72 -1.41 -14.54
CA ASN A 153 5.77 -1.39 -15.55
C ASN A 153 5.31 -1.94 -16.93
N GLY A 154 4.04 -2.37 -17.03
CA GLY A 154 3.45 -2.95 -18.23
C GLY A 154 3.96 -4.37 -18.54
N ILE A 155 4.57 -5.06 -17.59
CA ILE A 155 5.14 -6.40 -17.72
C ILE A 155 4.59 -7.29 -16.61
N GLY A 156 4.28 -8.55 -16.91
CA GLY A 156 4.03 -9.60 -15.93
C GLY A 156 2.88 -9.31 -14.97
N ILE A 157 3.19 -9.22 -13.69
CA ILE A 157 2.25 -9.23 -12.56
C ILE A 157 2.44 -8.03 -11.62
N ALA A 158 1.39 -7.70 -10.86
CA ALA A 158 1.51 -6.81 -9.71
C ALA A 158 1.98 -7.56 -8.46
N SER A 159 2.54 -6.84 -7.49
CA SER A 159 2.99 -7.41 -6.22
C SER A 159 2.50 -6.61 -5.02
N ILE A 160 2.63 -7.22 -3.83
CA ILE A 160 2.17 -6.61 -2.57
C ILE A 160 3.05 -5.41 -2.16
N ALA A 161 4.37 -5.50 -2.40
CA ALA A 161 5.34 -4.49 -1.97
C ALA A 161 6.35 -4.16 -3.08
N PRO A 162 5.89 -3.56 -4.21
CA PRO A 162 6.72 -3.36 -5.40
C PRO A 162 7.94 -2.47 -5.19
N ASN A 163 7.95 -1.62 -4.16
CA ASN A 163 9.08 -0.76 -3.84
C ASN A 163 10.13 -1.45 -2.93
N CYS A 164 9.83 -2.61 -2.35
CA CYS A 164 10.84 -3.36 -1.60
C CYS A 164 11.84 -4.03 -2.52
N LYS A 165 13.03 -4.35 -2.00
CA LYS A 165 14.07 -5.08 -2.73
C LYS A 165 14.11 -6.53 -2.29
N LEU A 166 14.33 -7.44 -3.24
CA LEU A 166 14.41 -8.88 -3.03
C LEU A 166 15.86 -9.31 -2.90
N MET A 167 16.23 -9.96 -1.81
CA MET A 167 17.54 -10.60 -1.65
C MET A 167 17.39 -12.11 -1.82
N SER A 168 18.04 -12.66 -2.83
CA SER A 168 18.03 -14.10 -3.07
C SER A 168 19.01 -14.82 -2.12
N ILE A 169 18.49 -15.77 -1.36
CA ILE A 169 19.29 -16.74 -0.62
C ILE A 169 18.91 -18.13 -1.15
N SER A 170 19.78 -18.68 -2.00
CA SER A 170 19.48 -19.94 -2.69
C SER A 170 19.91 -21.17 -1.92
N ASN A 171 19.10 -22.21 -2.03
CA ASN A 171 19.35 -23.55 -1.51
C ASN A 171 18.62 -24.58 -2.37
N THR A 172 19.14 -25.80 -2.50
CA THR A 172 18.45 -26.87 -3.22
C THR A 172 17.19 -27.36 -2.50
N LEU A 173 17.05 -27.04 -1.21
CA LEU A 173 16.00 -27.55 -0.31
C LEU A 173 15.89 -29.08 -0.28
N MET A 174 16.92 -29.75 -0.75
CA MET A 174 17.08 -31.21 -0.67
C MET A 174 17.93 -31.50 0.56
N GLY A 175 17.30 -32.06 1.61
CA GLY A 175 17.98 -32.51 2.83
C GLY A 175 18.67 -33.84 2.66
#